data_47d6da3fdf6b2be0055a999898dedb0e
#
_entry.id   47d6da3fdf6b2be0055a999898dedb0e
#
_cell.length_a   1.000
_cell.length_b   1.000
_cell.length_c   1.000
_cell.angle_alpha   90.00
_cell.angle_beta   90.00
_cell.angle_gamma   90.00
#
_symmetry.space_group_name_H-M   'P 1'
#
loop_
_entity.id
_entity.type
_entity.pdbx_description
1 polymer ?
#
loop_
_entity_poly.entity_id
_entity_poly.type
_entity_poly.pdbx_seq_one_letter_code
_entity_poly.pdbx_strand_id
1 'polypeptide(L)'
;MNARSFDHYLLELDSGVDPRFQARIEAIDSALRAKFGMPAETTAVGVLDLRALRLAMVHPDRVEYAASIPKVAILLAYFQLRPSLVPNLPATTRQELGLMIKASSNEMAAKFSSELGLAAIQQVIDSYRFYDAARGGGIWMGKHYGENTERIGDPIEDNSHAATVRQLLRFYLLLEQGKLVSSEASAKMREIFASQEIPHDAIKFVKGLEGRDVEIRRKWGSWEDWLHDSAVVIGPGRHYILVGLTHHPKGDEYLVELAVAIDDLLSA
;
A
#
# COMPACT_ATOMS: atom_id res chain seq x y z
N MET A 1 11.86 -28.76 -9.65
CA MET A 1 11.32 -27.39 -9.81
C MET A 1 12.16 -26.48 -8.93
N ASN A 2 12.92 -25.54 -9.52
CA ASN A 2 13.64 -24.55 -8.72
C ASN A 2 12.60 -23.71 -7.96
N ALA A 3 12.65 -23.75 -6.63
CA ALA A 3 11.88 -22.87 -5.79
C ALA A 3 12.22 -21.43 -6.22
N ARG A 4 11.24 -20.67 -6.71
CA ARG A 4 11.43 -19.24 -6.98
C ARG A 4 11.77 -18.62 -5.63
N SER A 5 12.99 -18.08 -5.51
CA SER A 5 13.37 -17.35 -4.31
C SER A 5 12.54 -16.07 -4.23
N PHE A 6 12.07 -15.72 -3.05
CA PHE A 6 11.41 -14.45 -2.76
C PHE A 6 12.17 -13.25 -3.34
N ASP A 7 13.48 -13.21 -3.22
CA ASP A 7 14.34 -12.12 -3.68
C ASP A 7 14.32 -11.93 -5.22
N HIS A 8 13.89 -12.95 -5.96
CA HIS A 8 13.83 -12.94 -7.42
C HIS A 8 12.39 -12.97 -7.95
N TYR A 9 11.39 -12.96 -7.06
CA TYR A 9 10.01 -12.88 -7.50
C TYR A 9 9.73 -11.50 -8.11
N LEU A 10 9.10 -11.49 -9.29
CA LEU A 10 8.71 -10.27 -9.99
C LEU A 10 7.19 -10.21 -10.07
N LEU A 11 6.65 -9.06 -9.74
CA LEU A 11 5.25 -8.72 -9.97
C LEU A 11 5.19 -7.66 -11.08
N GLU A 12 4.89 -8.13 -12.28
CA GLU A 12 4.73 -7.30 -13.47
C GLU A 12 3.24 -7.24 -13.87
N LEU A 13 2.93 -6.44 -14.88
CA LEU A 13 1.54 -6.21 -15.33
C LEU A 13 0.90 -7.47 -15.93
N ASP A 14 1.71 -8.37 -16.46
CA ASP A 14 1.29 -9.67 -17.04
C ASP A 14 1.52 -10.84 -16.07
N SER A 15 1.89 -10.59 -14.81
CA SER A 15 2.05 -11.64 -13.81
C SER A 15 0.74 -12.39 -13.60
N GLY A 16 0.78 -13.70 -13.85
CA GLY A 16 -0.37 -14.58 -13.64
C GLY A 16 -0.69 -14.79 -12.16
N VAL A 17 -1.96 -14.96 -11.86
CA VAL A 17 -2.44 -15.34 -10.52
C VAL A 17 -2.36 -16.86 -10.32
N ASP A 18 -2.27 -17.30 -9.05
CA ASP A 18 -2.47 -18.72 -8.73
C ASP A 18 -3.97 -19.04 -8.80
N PRO A 19 -4.44 -19.95 -9.69
CA PRO A 19 -5.88 -20.12 -9.92
C PRO A 19 -6.66 -20.58 -8.68
N ARG A 20 -6.06 -21.41 -7.81
CA ARG A 20 -6.73 -21.89 -6.61
C ARG A 20 -6.79 -20.80 -5.54
N PHE A 21 -5.72 -20.05 -5.41
CA PHE A 21 -5.66 -18.92 -4.47
C PHE A 21 -6.60 -17.81 -4.94
N GLN A 22 -6.61 -17.49 -6.24
CA GLN A 22 -7.54 -16.54 -6.86
C GLN A 22 -8.99 -16.86 -6.51
N ALA A 23 -9.42 -18.09 -6.75
CA ALA A 23 -10.80 -18.51 -6.44
C ALA A 23 -11.16 -18.35 -4.95
N ARG A 24 -10.19 -18.56 -4.04
CA ARG A 24 -10.39 -18.35 -2.60
C ARG A 24 -10.57 -16.88 -2.27
N ILE A 25 -9.75 -15.99 -2.84
CA ILE A 25 -9.82 -14.54 -2.60
C ILE A 25 -11.11 -13.96 -3.19
N GLU A 26 -11.49 -14.36 -4.41
CA GLU A 26 -12.77 -13.96 -5.03
C GLU A 26 -13.99 -14.40 -4.19
N ALA A 27 -13.94 -15.61 -3.63
CA ALA A 27 -15.00 -16.09 -2.76
C ALA A 27 -15.12 -15.28 -1.45
N ILE A 28 -13.97 -14.92 -0.84
CA ILE A 28 -13.93 -14.08 0.36
C ILE A 28 -14.48 -12.68 0.03
N ASP A 29 -13.98 -12.02 -1.02
CA ASP A 29 -14.47 -10.70 -1.45
C ASP A 29 -15.99 -10.73 -1.70
N SER A 30 -16.45 -11.70 -2.49
CA SER A 30 -17.88 -11.83 -2.83
C SER A 30 -18.76 -12.05 -1.59
N ALA A 31 -18.33 -12.89 -0.65
CA ALA A 31 -19.08 -13.16 0.58
C ALA A 31 -19.15 -11.91 1.49
N LEU A 32 -18.05 -11.19 1.62
CA LEU A 32 -18.00 -9.96 2.42
C LEU A 32 -18.83 -8.84 1.78
N ARG A 33 -18.74 -8.67 0.46
CA ARG A 33 -19.60 -7.71 -0.25
C ARG A 33 -21.07 -8.05 -0.09
N ALA A 34 -21.47 -9.30 -0.21
CA ALA A 34 -22.85 -9.73 0.02
C ALA A 34 -23.30 -9.42 1.45
N LYS A 35 -22.45 -9.66 2.45
CA LYS A 35 -22.73 -9.37 3.86
C LYS A 35 -23.00 -7.89 4.11
N PHE A 36 -22.24 -7.00 3.48
CA PHE A 36 -22.33 -5.55 3.70
C PHE A 36 -23.16 -4.82 2.65
N GLY A 37 -23.77 -5.52 1.69
CA GLY A 37 -24.58 -4.92 0.63
C GLY A 37 -23.76 -4.08 -0.36
N MET A 38 -22.51 -4.47 -0.60
CA MET A 38 -21.55 -3.75 -1.45
C MET A 38 -21.60 -4.27 -2.90
N PRO A 39 -21.83 -3.41 -3.91
CA PRO A 39 -21.69 -3.78 -5.32
C PRO A 39 -20.27 -4.23 -5.69
N ALA A 40 -20.14 -5.03 -6.76
CA ALA A 40 -18.84 -5.59 -7.17
C ALA A 40 -17.80 -4.53 -7.54
N GLU A 41 -18.26 -3.42 -8.11
CA GLU A 41 -17.43 -2.29 -8.50
C GLU A 41 -16.91 -1.45 -7.33
N THR A 42 -17.34 -1.72 -6.10
CA THR A 42 -16.94 -0.92 -4.93
C THR A 42 -15.72 -1.45 -4.21
N THR A 43 -15.17 -2.58 -4.65
CA THR A 43 -13.98 -3.20 -4.04
C THR A 43 -12.91 -3.50 -5.07
N ALA A 44 -11.65 -3.36 -4.66
CA ALA A 44 -10.49 -3.92 -5.34
C ALA A 44 -9.56 -4.54 -4.28
N VAL A 45 -9.14 -5.78 -4.47
CA VAL A 45 -8.40 -6.55 -3.47
C VAL A 45 -7.18 -7.19 -4.09
N GLY A 46 -6.07 -7.22 -3.35
CA GLY A 46 -4.87 -7.95 -3.74
C GLY A 46 -4.21 -8.63 -2.58
N VAL A 47 -3.79 -9.86 -2.80
CA VAL A 47 -3.04 -10.65 -1.82
C VAL A 47 -1.84 -11.30 -2.49
N LEU A 48 -0.66 -11.08 -1.92
CA LEU A 48 0.56 -11.78 -2.29
C LEU A 48 1.11 -12.53 -1.07
N ASP A 49 0.97 -13.84 -1.07
CA ASP A 49 1.60 -14.72 -0.10
C ASP A 49 3.10 -14.83 -0.42
N LEU A 50 3.95 -14.20 0.38
CA LEU A 50 5.39 -14.14 0.17
C LEU A 50 6.13 -15.44 0.54
N ARG A 51 5.49 -16.34 1.27
CA ARG A 51 6.06 -17.65 1.61
C ARG A 51 5.90 -18.66 0.48
N ALA A 52 4.71 -18.71 -0.09
CA ALA A 52 4.39 -19.64 -1.18
C ALA A 52 4.46 -18.98 -2.57
N LEU A 53 4.71 -17.67 -2.65
CA LEU A 53 4.74 -16.85 -3.87
C LEU A 53 3.46 -17.02 -4.70
N ARG A 54 2.31 -16.96 -4.01
CA ARG A 54 0.98 -17.05 -4.63
C ARG A 54 0.34 -15.67 -4.68
N LEU A 55 -0.09 -15.29 -5.87
CA LEU A 55 -0.74 -14.02 -6.16
C LEU A 55 -2.22 -14.23 -6.45
N ALA A 56 -3.07 -13.39 -5.87
CA ALA A 56 -4.49 -13.25 -6.23
C ALA A 56 -4.90 -11.79 -6.23
N MET A 57 -5.73 -11.39 -7.18
CA MET A 57 -6.15 -9.99 -7.34
C MET A 57 -7.57 -9.89 -7.90
N VAL A 58 -8.37 -9.00 -7.32
CA VAL A 58 -9.70 -8.59 -7.81
C VAL A 58 -9.60 -7.13 -8.26
N HIS A 59 -9.98 -6.81 -9.48
CA HIS A 59 -9.87 -5.48 -10.10
C HIS A 59 -8.48 -4.84 -9.95
N PRO A 60 -7.38 -5.53 -10.32
CA PRO A 60 -6.01 -5.15 -9.95
C PRO A 60 -5.54 -3.82 -10.52
N ASP A 61 -6.05 -3.45 -11.70
CA ASP A 61 -5.58 -2.30 -12.49
C ASP A 61 -6.65 -1.21 -12.58
N ARG A 62 -7.72 -1.30 -11.78
CA ARG A 62 -8.67 -0.22 -11.66
C ARG A 62 -8.08 0.89 -10.79
N VAL A 63 -7.93 2.08 -11.38
CA VAL A 63 -7.45 3.25 -10.66
C VAL A 63 -8.54 3.75 -9.71
N GLU A 64 -8.15 3.98 -8.45
CA GLU A 64 -9.04 4.49 -7.42
C GLU A 64 -8.52 5.82 -6.87
N TYR A 65 -9.42 6.74 -6.51
CA TYR A 65 -9.02 7.84 -5.64
C TYR A 65 -8.56 7.25 -4.30
N ALA A 66 -7.31 7.51 -3.92
CA ALA A 66 -6.65 6.72 -2.87
C ALA A 66 -6.37 7.47 -1.57
N ALA A 67 -6.92 8.67 -1.41
CA ALA A 67 -6.78 9.50 -0.20
C ALA A 67 -5.32 9.58 0.29
N SER A 68 -5.00 9.02 1.46
CA SER A 68 -3.66 9.06 2.07
C SER A 68 -2.74 7.89 1.68
N ILE A 69 -3.18 6.96 0.86
CA ILE A 69 -2.32 5.84 0.41
C ILE A 69 -1.06 6.35 -0.32
N PRO A 70 -1.12 7.33 -1.25
CA PRO A 70 0.06 7.80 -1.98
C PRO A 70 1.14 8.48 -1.15
N LYS A 71 0.96 8.67 0.17
CA LYS A 71 2.06 9.10 1.06
C LYS A 71 3.25 8.14 1.03
N VAL A 72 3.06 6.90 0.60
CA VAL A 72 4.17 5.96 0.35
C VAL A 72 5.10 6.46 -0.77
N ALA A 73 4.58 7.19 -1.75
CA ALA A 73 5.38 7.81 -2.81
C ALA A 73 6.22 8.99 -2.28
N ILE A 74 5.70 9.77 -1.33
CA ILE A 74 6.46 10.82 -0.65
C ILE A 74 7.63 10.19 0.12
N LEU A 75 7.38 9.10 0.85
CA LEU A 75 8.44 8.38 1.58
C LEU A 75 9.52 7.86 0.62
N LEU A 76 9.12 7.21 -0.47
CA LEU A 76 10.05 6.72 -1.48
C LEU A 76 10.88 7.85 -2.09
N ALA A 77 10.22 8.94 -2.52
CA ALA A 77 10.88 10.10 -3.11
C ALA A 77 11.85 10.78 -2.13
N TYR A 78 11.51 10.84 -0.84
CA TYR A 78 12.40 11.36 0.18
C TYR A 78 13.76 10.62 0.18
N PHE A 79 13.74 9.30 0.21
CA PHE A 79 14.97 8.49 0.21
C PHE A 79 15.68 8.49 -1.15
N GLN A 80 14.93 8.48 -2.26
CA GLN A 80 15.51 8.51 -3.60
C GLN A 80 16.24 9.81 -3.92
N LEU A 81 15.70 10.94 -3.48
CA LEU A 81 16.25 12.27 -3.76
C LEU A 81 17.28 12.72 -2.71
N ARG A 82 17.39 12.02 -1.58
CA ARG A 82 18.32 12.34 -0.49
C ARG A 82 19.13 11.12 -0.04
N PRO A 83 19.83 10.44 -0.96
CA PRO A 83 20.54 9.19 -0.63
C PRO A 83 21.66 9.37 0.40
N SER A 84 22.24 10.57 0.51
CA SER A 84 23.25 10.88 1.50
C SER A 84 22.74 10.87 2.95
N LEU A 85 21.44 10.99 3.17
CA LEU A 85 20.84 10.95 4.51
C LEU A 85 20.53 9.53 4.97
N VAL A 86 20.56 8.53 4.07
CA VAL A 86 20.20 7.15 4.40
C VAL A 86 21.01 6.58 5.57
N PRO A 87 22.36 6.68 5.58
CA PRO A 87 23.16 6.11 6.68
C PRO A 87 22.93 6.84 8.01
N ASN A 88 22.63 8.13 7.97
CA ASN A 88 22.54 9.00 9.14
C ASN A 88 21.23 9.79 9.14
N LEU A 89 20.08 9.10 8.99
CA LEU A 89 18.77 9.72 9.01
C LEU A 89 18.54 10.38 10.39
N PRO A 90 18.34 11.72 10.47
CA PRO A 90 18.09 12.39 11.74
C PRO A 90 16.87 11.80 12.47
N ALA A 91 16.97 11.67 13.79
CA ALA A 91 15.89 11.10 14.61
C ALA A 91 14.57 11.87 14.46
N THR A 92 14.64 13.20 14.38
CA THR A 92 13.47 14.06 14.14
C THR A 92 12.82 13.78 12.80
N THR A 93 13.61 13.66 11.73
CA THR A 93 13.11 13.32 10.39
C THR A 93 12.50 11.92 10.36
N ARG A 94 13.14 10.94 11.01
CA ARG A 94 12.58 9.58 11.13
C ARG A 94 11.22 9.59 11.83
N GLN A 95 11.08 10.36 12.90
CA GLN A 95 9.81 10.54 13.62
C GLN A 95 8.76 11.21 12.74
N GLU A 96 9.09 12.29 12.04
CA GLU A 96 8.18 13.01 11.14
C GLU A 96 7.69 12.13 9.98
N LEU A 97 8.60 11.38 9.34
CA LEU A 97 8.23 10.39 8.32
C LEU A 97 7.34 9.28 8.90
N GLY A 98 7.62 8.86 10.14
CA GLY A 98 6.78 7.92 10.88
C GLY A 98 5.37 8.45 11.12
N LEU A 99 5.22 9.71 11.54
CA LEU A 99 3.92 10.37 11.69
C LEU A 99 3.16 10.44 10.37
N MET A 100 3.86 10.76 9.26
CA MET A 100 3.26 10.78 7.92
C MET A 100 2.71 9.40 7.53
N ILE A 101 3.44 8.33 7.79
CA ILE A 101 3.08 6.97 7.36
C ILE A 101 2.10 6.33 8.33
N LYS A 102 2.42 6.25 9.62
CA LYS A 102 1.65 5.47 10.60
C LYS A 102 0.42 6.20 11.11
N ALA A 103 0.56 7.45 11.52
CA ALA A 103 -0.56 8.30 11.96
C ALA A 103 -1.23 9.04 10.79
N SER A 104 -0.75 8.84 9.57
CA SER A 104 -1.29 9.50 8.36
C SER A 104 -1.31 11.03 8.42
N SER A 105 -0.35 11.66 9.15
CA SER A 105 -0.29 13.12 9.31
C SER A 105 -0.30 13.84 7.96
N ASN A 106 -1.30 14.72 7.76
CA ASN A 106 -1.37 15.59 6.59
C ASN A 106 -0.35 16.72 6.68
N GLU A 107 -0.04 17.22 7.89
CA GLU A 107 0.97 18.24 8.11
C GLU A 107 2.35 17.76 7.65
N MET A 108 2.76 16.56 8.07
CA MET A 108 4.05 15.99 7.66
C MET A 108 4.05 15.65 6.17
N ALA A 109 2.96 15.19 5.61
CA ALA A 109 2.84 14.96 4.18
C ALA A 109 2.94 16.27 3.38
N ALA A 110 2.31 17.35 3.82
CA ALA A 110 2.42 18.68 3.23
C ALA A 110 3.86 19.19 3.29
N LYS A 111 4.52 19.07 4.45
CA LYS A 111 5.92 19.45 4.63
C LYS A 111 6.81 18.74 3.60
N PHE A 112 6.83 17.43 3.60
CA PHE A 112 7.74 16.66 2.74
C PHE A 112 7.40 16.79 1.26
N SER A 113 6.10 16.77 0.89
CA SER A 113 5.74 16.94 -0.52
C SER A 113 6.06 18.33 -1.05
N SER A 114 5.94 19.38 -0.23
CA SER A 114 6.33 20.75 -0.61
C SER A 114 7.85 20.90 -0.71
N GLU A 115 8.61 20.28 0.20
CA GLU A 115 10.07 20.29 0.14
C GLU A 115 10.65 19.54 -1.08
N LEU A 116 9.98 18.48 -1.52
CA LEU A 116 10.40 17.65 -2.64
C LEU A 116 9.89 18.19 -3.98
N GLY A 117 8.68 18.74 -3.99
CA GLY A 117 7.94 19.15 -5.18
C GLY A 117 7.20 18.00 -5.87
N LEU A 118 5.98 18.26 -6.35
CA LEU A 118 5.13 17.23 -6.98
C LEU A 118 5.80 16.60 -8.21
N ALA A 119 6.44 17.43 -9.05
CA ALA A 119 7.12 16.96 -10.27
C ALA A 119 8.26 15.97 -9.95
N ALA A 120 9.05 16.24 -8.90
CA ALA A 120 10.14 15.35 -8.50
C ALA A 120 9.61 14.03 -7.90
N ILE A 121 8.53 14.09 -7.13
CA ILE A 121 7.86 12.89 -6.62
C ILE A 121 7.34 12.05 -7.81
N GLN A 122 6.72 12.69 -8.81
CA GLN A 122 6.22 11.99 -9.99
C GLN A 122 7.35 11.35 -10.79
N GLN A 123 8.49 12.02 -10.98
CA GLN A 123 9.66 11.44 -11.63
C GLN A 123 10.17 10.17 -10.92
N VAL A 124 10.10 10.14 -9.59
CA VAL A 124 10.44 8.95 -8.82
C VAL A 124 9.42 7.84 -9.07
N ILE A 125 8.12 8.13 -9.03
CA ILE A 125 7.05 7.16 -9.36
C ILE A 125 7.28 6.56 -10.74
N ASP A 126 7.57 7.40 -11.73
CA ASP A 126 7.80 6.99 -13.12
C ASP A 126 9.05 6.11 -13.27
N SER A 127 10.13 6.42 -12.54
CA SER A 127 11.37 5.64 -12.56
C SER A 127 11.19 4.18 -12.10
N TYR A 128 10.21 3.93 -11.23
CA TYR A 128 9.79 2.59 -10.82
C TYR A 128 8.64 2.04 -11.66
N ARG A 129 8.10 2.81 -12.61
CA ARG A 129 6.89 2.43 -13.37
C ARG A 129 5.71 2.11 -12.43
N PHE A 130 5.55 2.90 -11.36
CA PHE A 130 4.43 2.76 -10.45
C PHE A 130 3.15 3.43 -10.96
N TYR A 131 3.23 4.19 -12.04
CA TYR A 131 2.09 4.67 -12.80
C TYR A 131 2.31 4.41 -14.29
N ASP A 132 1.28 3.87 -14.96
CA ASP A 132 1.28 3.65 -16.40
C ASP A 132 -0.15 3.82 -16.93
N ALA A 133 -0.44 4.99 -17.53
CA ALA A 133 -1.76 5.32 -18.04
C ALA A 133 -2.27 4.33 -19.11
N ALA A 134 -1.37 3.73 -19.90
CA ALA A 134 -1.76 2.75 -20.90
C ALA A 134 -2.18 1.39 -20.31
N ARG A 135 -1.94 1.20 -19.00
CA ARG A 135 -2.15 -0.07 -18.31
C ARG A 135 -2.94 0.06 -17.00
N GLY A 136 -3.89 0.98 -16.96
CA GLY A 136 -4.83 1.14 -15.84
C GLY A 136 -4.35 2.07 -14.72
N GLY A 137 -3.21 2.76 -14.87
CA GLY A 137 -2.74 3.74 -13.89
C GLY A 137 -1.81 3.17 -12.84
N GLY A 138 -1.98 3.58 -11.60
CA GLY A 138 -1.08 3.18 -10.51
C GLY A 138 -1.06 4.17 -9.35
N ILE A 139 0.10 4.31 -8.69
CA ILE A 139 0.29 5.24 -7.59
C ILE A 139 0.51 6.65 -8.17
N TRP A 140 -0.34 7.59 -7.77
CA TRP A 140 -0.26 9.00 -8.18
C TRP A 140 -0.32 9.92 -6.97
N MET A 141 0.61 10.89 -6.93
CA MET A 141 0.73 11.89 -5.89
C MET A 141 0.73 13.28 -6.52
N GLY A 142 -0.44 13.76 -6.94
CA GLY A 142 -0.61 14.98 -7.72
C GLY A 142 -1.10 16.20 -6.95
N LYS A 143 -1.17 16.15 -5.62
CA LYS A 143 -1.55 17.30 -4.80
C LYS A 143 -0.84 17.24 -3.45
N HIS A 144 -0.37 18.39 -2.96
CA HIS A 144 0.06 18.50 -1.57
C HIS A 144 -1.13 18.30 -0.62
N TYR A 145 -0.86 17.75 0.55
CA TYR A 145 -1.86 17.66 1.61
C TYR A 145 -1.98 19.03 2.32
N GLY A 146 -3.18 19.33 2.83
CA GLY A 146 -3.45 20.62 3.50
C GLY A 146 -3.96 21.68 2.53
N GLU A 147 -3.63 22.96 2.80
CA GLU A 147 -4.23 24.13 2.13
C GLU A 147 -3.60 24.48 0.77
N ASN A 148 -2.49 23.87 0.40
CA ASN A 148 -1.85 24.14 -0.90
C ASN A 148 -2.78 23.72 -2.04
N THR A 149 -3.00 24.62 -2.99
CA THR A 149 -3.93 24.44 -4.12
C THR A 149 -3.27 23.83 -5.35
N GLU A 150 -1.93 23.69 -5.38
CA GLU A 150 -1.23 23.05 -6.49
C GLU A 150 -1.73 21.62 -6.68
N ARG A 151 -2.17 21.30 -7.90
CA ARG A 151 -2.77 20.01 -8.24
C ARG A 151 -2.44 19.63 -9.68
N ILE A 152 -2.02 18.39 -9.83
CA ILE A 152 -1.85 17.71 -11.13
C ILE A 152 -2.68 16.44 -11.05
N GLY A 153 -3.80 16.38 -11.78
CA GLY A 153 -4.64 15.19 -11.83
C GLY A 153 -3.96 14.01 -12.52
N ASP A 154 -4.31 12.79 -12.13
CA ASP A 154 -3.83 11.62 -12.85
C ASP A 154 -4.40 11.57 -14.28
N PRO A 155 -3.64 11.03 -15.26
CA PRO A 155 -4.05 11.06 -16.66
C PRO A 155 -5.30 10.26 -17.03
N ILE A 156 -5.85 9.42 -16.15
CA ILE A 156 -6.99 8.54 -16.44
C ILE A 156 -8.29 9.12 -15.89
N GLU A 157 -8.32 9.40 -14.58
CA GLU A 157 -9.54 9.82 -13.86
C GLU A 157 -9.42 11.22 -13.24
N ASP A 158 -8.35 11.94 -13.55
CA ASP A 158 -8.07 13.25 -12.96
C ASP A 158 -8.04 13.24 -11.42
N ASN A 159 -7.69 12.13 -10.78
CA ASN A 159 -7.55 12.06 -9.33
C ASN A 159 -6.32 12.85 -8.86
N SER A 160 -6.45 13.58 -7.76
CA SER A 160 -5.31 14.22 -7.11
C SER A 160 -4.38 13.21 -6.41
N HIS A 161 -4.93 12.11 -5.97
CA HIS A 161 -4.26 11.01 -5.32
C HIS A 161 -4.87 9.71 -5.83
N ALA A 162 -4.06 8.83 -6.42
CA ALA A 162 -4.58 7.59 -6.95
C ALA A 162 -3.72 6.38 -6.56
N ALA A 163 -4.33 5.21 -6.60
CA ALA A 163 -3.63 3.93 -6.50
C ALA A 163 -4.38 2.83 -7.23
N THR A 164 -3.64 1.79 -7.62
CA THR A 164 -4.18 0.50 -8.03
C THR A 164 -3.66 -0.59 -7.10
N VAL A 165 -4.41 -1.67 -6.99
CA VAL A 165 -4.04 -2.84 -6.18
C VAL A 165 -2.69 -3.40 -6.62
N ARG A 166 -2.50 -3.61 -7.92
CA ARG A 166 -1.25 -4.18 -8.47
C ARG A 166 -0.03 -3.36 -8.11
N GLN A 167 -0.10 -2.05 -8.26
CA GLN A 167 1.07 -1.20 -8.01
C GLN A 167 1.38 -1.06 -6.52
N LEU A 168 0.38 -1.13 -5.64
CA LEU A 168 0.61 -1.20 -4.20
C LEU A 168 1.24 -2.53 -3.78
N LEU A 169 0.76 -3.66 -4.31
CA LEU A 169 1.41 -4.96 -4.07
C LEU A 169 2.87 -4.94 -4.53
N ARG A 170 3.13 -4.33 -5.69
CA ARG A 170 4.48 -4.20 -6.25
C ARG A 170 5.37 -3.29 -5.42
N PHE A 171 4.84 -2.17 -4.91
CA PHE A 171 5.56 -1.28 -3.99
C PHE A 171 6.03 -2.04 -2.74
N TYR A 172 5.12 -2.73 -2.06
CA TYR A 172 5.46 -3.47 -0.85
C TYR A 172 6.39 -4.66 -1.14
N LEU A 173 6.21 -5.34 -2.26
CA LEU A 173 7.13 -6.41 -2.68
C LEU A 173 8.55 -5.89 -2.84
N LEU A 174 8.75 -4.79 -3.57
CA LEU A 174 10.06 -4.18 -3.77
C LEU A 174 10.65 -3.65 -2.45
N LEU A 175 9.81 -3.12 -1.56
CA LEU A 175 10.22 -2.70 -0.21
C LEU A 175 10.76 -3.89 0.60
N GLU A 176 10.03 -5.01 0.62
CA GLU A 176 10.43 -6.21 1.35
C GLU A 176 11.68 -6.86 0.75
N GLN A 177 11.82 -6.83 -0.57
CA GLN A 177 13.02 -7.33 -1.27
C GLN A 177 14.26 -6.43 -1.12
N GLY A 178 14.14 -5.24 -0.50
CA GLY A 178 15.24 -4.30 -0.40
C GLY A 178 15.60 -3.61 -1.73
N LYS A 179 14.65 -3.51 -2.66
CA LYS A 179 14.85 -2.98 -4.04
C LYS A 179 14.34 -1.56 -4.26
N LEU A 180 13.82 -0.90 -3.24
CA LEU A 180 13.49 0.53 -3.31
C LEU A 180 14.71 1.35 -2.91
N VAL A 181 15.22 2.18 -3.82
CA VAL A 181 16.40 3.04 -3.70
C VAL A 181 17.69 2.23 -3.52
N SER A 182 17.84 1.60 -2.38
CA SER A 182 18.94 0.69 -2.00
C SER A 182 18.44 -0.27 -0.93
N SER A 183 19.20 -1.32 -0.65
CA SER A 183 18.90 -2.26 0.44
C SER A 183 18.83 -1.54 1.79
N GLU A 184 19.75 -0.59 2.04
CA GLU A 184 19.79 0.20 3.27
C GLU A 184 18.59 1.15 3.37
N ALA A 185 18.24 1.88 2.30
CA ALA A 185 17.07 2.75 2.25
C ALA A 185 15.77 1.98 2.45
N SER A 186 15.63 0.82 1.80
CA SER A 186 14.49 -0.07 2.02
C SER A 186 14.41 -0.54 3.48
N ALA A 187 15.54 -0.85 4.12
CA ALA A 187 15.56 -1.19 5.54
C ALA A 187 15.07 -0.03 6.41
N LYS A 188 15.54 1.20 6.14
CA LYS A 188 15.07 2.40 6.85
C LYS A 188 13.58 2.67 6.64
N MET A 189 13.06 2.48 5.43
CA MET A 189 11.62 2.57 5.18
C MET A 189 10.83 1.52 5.97
N ARG A 190 11.30 0.26 6.01
CA ARG A 190 10.66 -0.80 6.84
C ARG A 190 10.67 -0.45 8.34
N GLU A 191 11.78 0.10 8.86
CA GLU A 191 11.88 0.60 10.24
C GLU A 191 10.82 1.69 10.53
N ILE A 192 10.58 2.62 9.59
CA ILE A 192 9.56 3.67 9.71
C ILE A 192 8.16 3.05 9.77
N PHE A 193 7.85 2.10 8.88
CA PHE A 193 6.57 1.39 8.89
C PHE A 193 6.34 0.58 10.17
N ALA A 194 7.39 -0.02 10.74
CA ALA A 194 7.34 -0.90 11.93
C ALA A 194 7.56 -0.16 13.25
N SER A 195 7.80 1.15 13.25
CA SER A 195 8.14 1.94 14.45
C SER A 195 7.15 1.69 15.61
N GLN A 196 7.68 1.33 16.78
CA GLN A 196 6.89 1.15 18.00
C GLN A 196 6.57 2.49 18.69
N GLU A 197 7.30 3.56 18.37
CA GLU A 197 7.13 4.88 18.96
C GLU A 197 5.82 5.55 18.51
N ILE A 198 5.30 5.17 17.35
CA ILE A 198 4.07 5.69 16.78
C ILE A 198 3.10 4.52 16.60
N PRO A 199 2.04 4.42 17.43
CA PRO A 199 1.06 3.35 17.28
C PRO A 199 0.31 3.46 15.94
N HIS A 200 -0.19 2.35 15.46
CA HIS A 200 -1.20 2.36 14.40
C HIS A 200 -2.56 2.73 14.95
N ASP A 201 -3.36 3.44 14.16
CA ASP A 201 -4.79 3.59 14.45
C ASP A 201 -5.46 2.22 14.41
N ALA A 202 -6.24 1.91 15.47
CA ALA A 202 -6.97 0.64 15.60
C ALA A 202 -8.24 0.60 14.74
N ILE A 203 -8.05 0.72 13.43
CA ILE A 203 -9.09 0.70 12.39
C ILE A 203 -8.73 -0.30 11.29
N LYS A 204 -9.69 -0.68 10.46
CA LYS A 204 -9.49 -1.47 9.23
C LYS A 204 -8.66 -2.74 9.49
N PHE A 205 -7.54 -2.95 8.76
CA PHE A 205 -6.71 -4.15 8.90
C PHE A 205 -6.15 -4.34 10.32
N VAL A 206 -5.72 -3.25 10.98
CA VAL A 206 -5.19 -3.34 12.35
C VAL A 206 -6.26 -3.82 13.31
N LYS A 207 -7.49 -3.31 13.21
CA LYS A 207 -8.61 -3.78 14.04
C LYS A 207 -8.96 -5.25 13.77
N GLY A 208 -8.90 -5.68 12.51
CA GLY A 208 -9.15 -7.08 12.14
C GLY A 208 -8.08 -8.06 12.64
N LEU A 209 -6.85 -7.57 12.83
CA LEU A 209 -5.71 -8.37 13.27
C LEU A 209 -5.39 -8.17 14.77
N GLU A 210 -6.25 -7.46 15.50
CA GLU A 210 -6.07 -7.24 16.95
C GLU A 210 -6.00 -8.57 17.71
N GLY A 211 -5.04 -8.66 18.64
CA GLY A 211 -4.80 -9.88 19.42
C GLY A 211 -4.04 -11.00 18.68
N ARG A 212 -3.68 -10.80 17.40
CA ARG A 212 -2.84 -11.75 16.65
C ARG A 212 -1.36 -11.40 16.84
N ASP A 213 -0.53 -12.43 16.88
CA ASP A 213 0.93 -12.27 16.97
C ASP A 213 1.49 -11.94 15.58
N VAL A 214 1.38 -10.63 15.21
CA VAL A 214 1.83 -10.12 13.90
C VAL A 214 2.44 -8.73 14.00
N GLU A 215 3.47 -8.48 13.20
CA GLU A 215 3.92 -7.15 12.84
C GLU A 215 3.15 -6.68 11.60
N ILE A 216 2.71 -5.43 11.60
CA ILE A 216 1.96 -4.82 10.51
C ILE A 216 2.71 -3.59 10.02
N ARG A 217 3.14 -3.58 8.76
CA ARG A 217 3.71 -2.42 8.05
C ARG A 217 2.66 -1.88 7.11
N ARG A 218 2.07 -0.74 7.44
CA ARG A 218 0.78 -0.33 6.89
C ARG A 218 0.74 1.11 6.44
N LYS A 219 0.00 1.37 5.33
CA LYS A 219 -0.53 2.69 5.01
C LYS A 219 -2.01 2.59 4.69
N TRP A 220 -2.81 3.37 5.40
CA TRP A 220 -4.25 3.50 5.17
C TRP A 220 -4.62 4.87 4.58
N GLY A 221 -5.81 4.96 3.97
CA GLY A 221 -6.40 6.17 3.46
C GLY A 221 -7.89 6.22 3.72
N SER A 222 -8.43 7.43 3.98
CA SER A 222 -9.86 7.68 4.11
C SER A 222 -10.19 9.09 3.63
N TRP A 223 -11.25 9.17 2.85
CA TRP A 223 -11.90 10.41 2.44
C TRP A 223 -13.34 10.09 2.04
N GLU A 224 -14.32 10.63 2.76
CA GLU A 224 -15.72 10.26 2.57
C GLU A 224 -15.91 8.74 2.58
N ASP A 225 -16.50 8.15 1.54
CA ASP A 225 -16.71 6.72 1.38
C ASP A 225 -15.52 5.99 0.69
N TRP A 226 -14.44 6.71 0.37
CA TRP A 226 -13.18 6.15 -0.08
C TRP A 226 -12.37 5.67 1.12
N LEU A 227 -12.41 4.37 1.38
CA LEU A 227 -11.85 3.75 2.57
C LEU A 227 -10.88 2.65 2.14
N HIS A 228 -9.59 2.81 2.46
CA HIS A 228 -8.52 1.96 1.92
C HIS A 228 -7.57 1.50 3.01
N ASP A 229 -6.95 0.35 2.76
CA ASP A 229 -5.82 -0.13 3.54
C ASP A 229 -4.85 -0.95 2.69
N SER A 230 -3.57 -0.92 3.06
CA SER A 230 -2.52 -1.68 2.41
C SER A 230 -1.43 -2.01 3.42
N ALA A 231 -1.03 -3.27 3.51
CA ALA A 231 -0.09 -3.71 4.53
C ALA A 231 0.76 -4.90 4.10
N VAL A 232 1.96 -4.98 4.70
CA VAL A 232 2.69 -6.23 4.88
C VAL A 232 2.37 -6.76 6.28
N VAL A 233 2.03 -8.02 6.38
CA VAL A 233 1.74 -8.72 7.64
C VAL A 233 2.72 -9.85 7.82
N ILE A 234 3.42 -9.85 8.97
CA ILE A 234 4.49 -10.79 9.30
C ILE A 234 4.22 -11.41 10.67
N GLY A 235 4.25 -12.72 10.75
CA GLY A 235 4.07 -13.44 12.02
C GLY A 235 4.39 -14.92 11.89
N PRO A 236 4.26 -15.69 12.97
CA PRO A 236 4.48 -17.12 12.93
C PRO A 236 3.63 -17.79 11.84
N GLY A 237 4.30 -18.44 10.89
CA GLY A 237 3.62 -19.13 9.80
C GLY A 237 3.07 -18.24 8.66
N ARG A 238 3.26 -16.92 8.68
CA ARG A 238 2.70 -15.99 7.69
C ARG A 238 3.66 -14.85 7.34
N HIS A 239 3.70 -14.51 6.06
CA HIS A 239 4.35 -13.32 5.51
C HIS A 239 3.63 -13.01 4.21
N TYR A 240 2.79 -11.98 4.21
CA TYR A 240 1.98 -11.65 3.04
C TYR A 240 1.78 -10.13 2.90
N ILE A 241 1.43 -9.71 1.69
CA ILE A 241 0.97 -8.36 1.40
C ILE A 241 -0.53 -8.43 1.16
N LEU A 242 -1.27 -7.51 1.77
CA LEU A 242 -2.71 -7.34 1.60
C LEU A 242 -3.01 -5.89 1.19
N VAL A 243 -3.81 -5.72 0.15
CA VAL A 243 -4.32 -4.43 -0.31
C VAL A 243 -5.84 -4.53 -0.43
N GLY A 244 -6.55 -3.57 0.13
CA GLY A 244 -7.99 -3.39 -0.02
C GLY A 244 -8.31 -1.93 -0.32
N LEU A 245 -8.91 -1.68 -1.49
CA LEU A 245 -9.39 -0.37 -1.90
C LEU A 245 -10.91 -0.45 -2.00
N THR A 246 -11.63 0.46 -1.34
CA THR A 246 -13.10 0.43 -1.33
C THR A 246 -13.68 1.83 -1.55
N HIS A 247 -14.83 1.88 -2.22
CA HIS A 247 -15.64 3.09 -2.35
C HIS A 247 -17.06 2.76 -1.91
N HIS A 248 -17.29 2.74 -0.61
CA HIS A 248 -18.59 2.42 -0.01
C HIS A 248 -18.59 2.79 1.49
N PRO A 249 -19.72 3.28 2.05
CA PRO A 249 -19.81 3.64 3.47
C PRO A 249 -19.51 2.47 4.44
N LYS A 250 -19.63 1.22 4.00
CA LYS A 250 -19.27 0.01 4.76
C LYS A 250 -17.83 -0.49 4.51
N GLY A 251 -16.99 0.32 3.87
CA GLY A 251 -15.63 -0.06 3.54
C GLY A 251 -14.76 -0.38 4.76
N ASP A 252 -14.92 0.33 5.87
CA ASP A 252 -14.14 0.06 7.09
C ASP A 252 -14.47 -1.31 7.68
N GLU A 253 -15.76 -1.65 7.80
CA GLU A 253 -16.19 -2.96 8.30
C GLU A 253 -15.76 -4.08 7.36
N TYR A 254 -15.87 -3.86 6.04
CA TYR A 254 -15.39 -4.78 5.04
C TYR A 254 -13.88 -5.05 5.19
N LEU A 255 -13.06 -4.00 5.34
CA LEU A 255 -11.60 -4.12 5.47
C LEU A 255 -11.19 -4.84 6.77
N VAL A 256 -11.92 -4.62 7.87
CA VAL A 256 -11.72 -5.36 9.13
C VAL A 256 -11.89 -6.86 8.90
N GLU A 257 -13.00 -7.28 8.30
CA GLU A 257 -13.29 -8.69 8.09
C GLU A 257 -12.46 -9.31 6.96
N LEU A 258 -12.07 -8.52 5.96
CA LEU A 258 -11.14 -8.95 4.93
C LEU A 258 -9.79 -9.36 5.56
N ALA A 259 -9.25 -8.52 6.46
CA ALA A 259 -7.99 -8.83 7.14
C ALA A 259 -8.09 -10.12 7.96
N VAL A 260 -9.20 -10.32 8.69
CA VAL A 260 -9.45 -11.56 9.45
C VAL A 260 -9.46 -12.78 8.51
N ALA A 261 -10.27 -12.73 7.46
CA ALA A 261 -10.45 -13.87 6.54
C ALA A 261 -9.16 -14.24 5.80
N ILE A 262 -8.37 -13.24 5.38
CA ILE A 262 -7.09 -13.48 4.70
C ILE A 262 -6.05 -14.04 5.67
N ASP A 263 -5.96 -13.50 6.89
CA ASP A 263 -5.01 -14.00 7.88
C ASP A 263 -5.33 -15.43 8.31
N ASP A 264 -6.62 -15.77 8.50
CA ASP A 264 -7.05 -17.15 8.77
C ASP A 264 -6.70 -18.11 7.62
N LEU A 265 -6.88 -17.65 6.36
CA LEU A 265 -6.52 -18.42 5.18
C LEU A 265 -5.01 -18.72 5.08
N LEU A 266 -4.16 -17.78 5.53
CA LEU A 266 -2.71 -17.86 5.35
C LEU A 266 -1.96 -18.36 6.59
N SER A 267 -2.62 -18.45 7.73
CA SER A 267 -2.08 -19.01 8.97
C SER A 267 -2.40 -20.51 9.18
N ALA A 268 -3.24 -21.08 8.31
CA ALA A 268 -3.70 -22.47 8.38
C ALA A 268 -2.67 -23.53 7.92
#